data_3ade95dc7a56728756b03bc5e48e0c8f
#
_entry.id   3ade95dc7a56728756b03bc5e48e0c8f
#
_cell.length_a   1.000
_cell.length_b   1.000
_cell.length_c   1.000
_cell.angle_alpha   90.00
_cell.angle_beta   90.00
_cell.angle_gamma   90.00
#
_symmetry.space_group_name_H-M   'P 1'
#
loop_
_entity.id
_entity.type
_entity.pdbx_description
1 polymer ?
#
loop_
_entity_poly.entity_id
_entity_poly.type
_entity_poly.pdbx_seq_one_letter_code
_entity_poly.pdbx_strand_id
1 'polypeptide(L)'
;MSSKDKELFSVDNEIAVHSEIPHEPASEKNPQVETEGAPVSSDSYYLSVAFEQGIPGTHTSTYMSKLVEEGAKYSFGKVLLITILCGLIGGLLSVPAVFLQGNNTKITILLLVVFGPFVEESCKQIGMIFQLEKIPASVKYGWQFFVVAVIGGAIFSALENLIYEHVYLAKLPAERLAEIMAFRWKYCVMLHVFCPLISAFGLYRVWKRSLKEGIPCKIEKAFYWFVAAMTVHGLYNLSMIFLEKNLFKAGN
;
A
#
# COMPACT_ATOMS: atom_id res chain seq x y z
N MET A 1 -17.08 -33.03 23.27
CA MET A 1 -16.57 -31.64 23.22
C MET A 1 -16.94 -30.98 24.53
N SER A 2 -15.92 -30.73 25.34
CA SER A 2 -16.04 -30.30 26.73
C SER A 2 -16.28 -28.77 26.81
N SER A 3 -17.02 -28.37 27.86
CA SER A 3 -17.48 -26.98 28.11
C SER A 3 -16.36 -25.96 28.38
N LYS A 4 -15.08 -26.34 28.25
CA LYS A 4 -13.91 -25.48 28.49
C LYS A 4 -13.43 -24.68 27.26
N ASP A 5 -13.96 -24.99 26.07
CA ASP A 5 -13.44 -24.35 24.83
C ASP A 5 -14.23 -23.06 24.44
N LYS A 6 -15.16 -22.60 25.26
CA LYS A 6 -15.99 -21.41 24.99
C LYS A 6 -15.50 -20.12 25.65
N GLU A 7 -14.49 -20.16 26.51
CA GLU A 7 -14.00 -18.97 27.23
C GLU A 7 -12.83 -18.23 26.52
N LEU A 8 -12.36 -18.73 25.37
CA LEU A 8 -11.18 -18.14 24.73
C LEU A 8 -11.48 -16.96 23.77
N PHE A 9 -12.74 -16.64 23.53
CA PHE A 9 -13.15 -15.53 22.63
C PHE A 9 -14.24 -14.66 23.24
N SER A 10 -14.06 -14.21 24.50
CA SER A 10 -14.89 -13.16 25.07
C SER A 10 -14.20 -11.81 24.94
N VAL A 11 -14.85 -10.88 24.22
CA VAL A 11 -14.39 -9.52 23.94
C VAL A 11 -14.49 -8.61 25.17
N ASP A 12 -14.94 -9.12 26.32
CA ASP A 12 -15.32 -8.31 27.49
C ASP A 12 -14.23 -8.16 28.55
N ASN A 13 -12.99 -8.61 28.30
CA ASN A 13 -11.90 -8.55 29.29
C ASN A 13 -10.91 -7.38 29.12
N GLU A 14 -11.22 -6.35 28.36
CA GLU A 14 -10.32 -5.17 28.19
C GLU A 14 -10.80 -3.86 28.82
N ILE A 15 -11.66 -3.89 29.81
CA ILE A 15 -12.04 -2.66 30.54
C ILE A 15 -12.02 -2.94 32.04
N ALA A 16 -10.88 -2.94 32.65
CA ALA A 16 -10.72 -2.67 34.09
C ALA A 16 -9.25 -2.48 34.50
N VAL A 17 -8.66 -1.35 34.10
CA VAL A 17 -7.60 -0.72 34.91
C VAL A 17 -7.91 0.76 34.97
N HIS A 18 -8.83 1.11 35.83
CA HIS A 18 -8.98 2.43 36.38
C HIS A 18 -8.37 2.42 37.76
N SER A 19 -7.45 3.34 37.99
CA SER A 19 -7.35 3.93 39.32
C SER A 19 -6.50 5.18 39.31
N GLU A 20 -7.16 6.25 39.71
CA GLU A 20 -6.64 7.31 40.57
C GLU A 20 -5.49 8.15 40.03
N ILE A 21 -5.87 9.22 39.32
CA ILE A 21 -5.02 10.40 39.12
C ILE A 21 -5.39 11.39 40.25
N PRO A 22 -4.42 11.84 41.08
CA PRO A 22 -4.64 12.92 42.05
C PRO A 22 -4.84 14.25 41.32
N HIS A 23 -5.88 14.98 41.75
CA HIS A 23 -6.11 16.37 41.34
C HIS A 23 -5.04 17.28 41.95
N GLU A 24 -4.26 17.98 41.15
CA GLU A 24 -3.52 19.18 41.55
C GLU A 24 -4.14 20.43 40.87
N PRO A 25 -4.05 21.61 41.56
CA PRO A 25 -4.88 22.75 41.26
C PRO A 25 -4.33 23.63 40.14
N ALA A 26 -5.25 24.28 39.49
CA ALA A 26 -5.05 25.27 38.44
C ALA A 26 -4.15 26.44 38.85
N SER A 27 -3.15 26.75 38.06
CA SER A 27 -2.55 28.08 37.98
C SER A 27 -1.83 28.32 36.65
N GLU A 28 -2.06 29.52 36.15
CA GLU A 28 -1.32 30.31 35.17
C GLU A 28 -1.73 30.26 33.69
N LYS A 29 -2.31 31.41 33.36
CA LYS A 29 -2.64 31.86 32.00
C LYS A 29 -1.38 32.02 31.18
N ASN A 30 -1.33 31.32 30.04
CA ASN A 30 -0.35 31.56 28.98
C ASN A 30 -0.98 32.45 27.90
N PRO A 31 -0.28 33.48 27.40
CA PRO A 31 -0.82 34.43 26.42
C PRO A 31 -1.08 33.77 25.08
N GLN A 32 -2.26 34.02 24.56
CA GLN A 32 -2.70 33.62 23.23
C GLN A 32 -1.79 34.26 22.17
N VAL A 33 -1.11 33.40 21.39
CA VAL A 33 -0.56 33.76 20.11
C VAL A 33 -1.64 33.44 19.07
N GLU A 34 -2.39 34.48 18.70
CA GLU A 34 -3.28 34.43 17.54
C GLU A 34 -2.42 34.32 16.27
N THR A 35 -2.34 33.14 15.70
CA THR A 35 -1.93 32.95 14.30
C THR A 35 -3.18 32.72 13.48
N GLU A 36 -3.62 33.75 12.75
CA GLU A 36 -4.56 33.60 11.65
C GLU A 36 -3.99 32.59 10.65
N GLY A 37 -4.52 31.37 10.62
CA GLY A 37 -4.03 30.26 9.82
C GLY A 37 -5.04 29.82 8.79
N ALA A 38 -4.56 29.58 7.58
CA ALA A 38 -5.23 28.84 6.53
C ALA A 38 -5.79 27.49 7.06
N PRO A 39 -6.83 26.90 6.45
CA PRO A 39 -7.44 25.66 6.94
C PRO A 39 -6.39 24.54 6.92
N VAL A 40 -6.01 24.13 8.12
CA VAL A 40 -5.09 22.99 8.34
C VAL A 40 -5.80 21.73 7.87
N SER A 41 -5.25 21.07 6.84
CA SER A 41 -5.78 19.78 6.38
C SER A 41 -5.75 18.77 7.53
N SER A 42 -6.75 17.88 7.59
CA SER A 42 -6.87 16.87 8.66
C SER A 42 -5.58 16.06 8.89
N ASP A 43 -4.75 15.94 7.86
CA ASP A 43 -3.50 15.16 7.90
C ASP A 43 -2.33 15.93 8.54
N SER A 44 -2.30 17.27 8.45
CA SER A 44 -1.33 18.07 9.22
C SER A 44 -1.68 18.11 10.71
N TYR A 45 -2.97 17.92 11.05
CA TYR A 45 -3.44 17.80 12.42
C TYR A 45 -2.84 16.58 13.13
N TYR A 46 -2.70 15.43 12.44
CA TYR A 46 -2.08 14.24 13.05
C TYR A 46 -0.59 14.42 13.36
N LEU A 47 0.13 15.20 12.56
CA LEU A 47 1.53 15.53 12.84
C LEU A 47 1.65 16.50 14.01
N SER A 48 0.76 17.49 14.13
CA SER A 48 0.75 18.44 15.25
C SER A 48 0.34 17.77 16.55
N VAL A 49 -0.72 16.94 16.55
CA VAL A 49 -1.17 16.19 17.73
C VAL A 49 -0.13 15.19 18.21
N ALA A 50 0.56 14.49 17.29
CA ALA A 50 1.66 13.60 17.66
C ALA A 50 2.85 14.36 18.29
N PHE A 51 3.04 15.62 17.91
CA PHE A 51 4.07 16.50 18.48
C PHE A 51 3.68 17.02 19.87
N GLU A 52 2.42 17.40 20.08
CA GLU A 52 1.93 17.90 21.37
C GLU A 52 1.83 16.82 22.46
N GLN A 53 1.66 15.55 22.07
CA GLN A 53 1.60 14.41 23.01
C GLN A 53 2.98 13.79 23.31
N GLY A 54 4.05 14.31 22.75
CA GLY A 54 5.42 13.84 23.00
C GLY A 54 5.84 14.13 24.46
N ILE A 55 6.04 13.09 25.25
CA ILE A 55 6.57 13.21 26.61
C ILE A 55 8.03 13.67 26.53
N PRO A 56 8.41 14.82 27.11
CA PRO A 56 9.80 15.29 27.11
C PRO A 56 10.74 14.27 27.75
N GLY A 57 11.81 13.89 27.03
CA GLY A 57 12.86 13.03 27.56
C GLY A 57 12.85 11.57 27.12
N THR A 58 11.92 11.14 26.26
CA THR A 58 11.92 9.77 25.69
C THR A 58 12.54 9.72 24.30
N HIS A 59 13.08 8.57 23.89
CA HIS A 59 13.60 8.35 22.52
C HIS A 59 12.55 8.60 21.43
N THR A 60 11.27 8.47 21.75
CA THR A 60 10.13 8.76 20.87
C THR A 60 10.04 10.23 20.48
N SER A 61 10.31 11.16 21.43
CA SER A 61 10.31 12.60 21.15
C SER A 61 11.42 12.99 20.16
N THR A 62 12.58 12.31 20.22
CA THR A 62 13.73 12.57 19.35
C THR A 62 13.43 12.17 17.89
N TYR A 63 12.74 11.05 17.66
CA TYR A 63 12.37 10.63 16.30
C TYR A 63 11.37 11.61 15.69
N MET A 64 10.32 11.96 16.42
CA MET A 64 9.27 12.85 15.91
C MET A 64 9.80 14.27 15.67
N SER A 65 10.64 14.81 16.57
CA SER A 65 11.24 16.13 16.36
C SER A 65 12.09 16.19 15.10
N LYS A 66 12.92 15.17 14.85
CA LYS A 66 13.68 15.05 13.60
C LYS A 66 12.78 14.94 12.38
N LEU A 67 11.72 14.14 12.46
CA LEU A 67 10.78 13.96 11.35
C LEU A 67 10.11 15.28 10.96
N VAL A 68 9.71 16.09 11.96
CA VAL A 68 9.12 17.43 11.74
C VAL A 68 10.12 18.41 11.16
N GLU A 69 11.34 18.47 11.73
CA GLU A 69 12.41 19.34 11.25
C GLU A 69 12.81 19.04 9.82
N GLU A 70 13.04 17.77 9.51
CA GLU A 70 13.35 17.34 8.14
C GLU A 70 12.15 17.53 7.20
N GLY A 71 10.93 17.30 7.69
CA GLY A 71 9.69 17.48 6.95
C GLY A 71 9.49 18.91 6.46
N ALA A 72 9.96 19.91 7.22
CA ALA A 72 9.91 21.32 6.83
C ALA A 72 10.66 21.60 5.50
N LYS A 73 11.64 20.79 5.13
CA LYS A 73 12.41 20.90 3.88
C LYS A 73 11.64 20.45 2.63
N TYR A 74 10.51 19.74 2.82
CA TYR A 74 9.68 19.19 1.76
C TYR A 74 8.44 20.07 1.55
N SER A 75 8.47 20.92 0.52
CA SER A 75 7.29 21.66 0.05
C SER A 75 6.27 20.68 -0.56
N PHE A 76 5.01 21.09 -0.68
CA PHE A 76 3.96 20.27 -1.30
C PHE A 76 4.33 19.80 -2.71
N GLY A 77 4.90 20.68 -3.54
CA GLY A 77 5.35 20.31 -4.90
C GLY A 77 6.45 19.24 -4.90
N LYS A 78 7.42 19.31 -3.96
CA LYS A 78 8.45 18.26 -3.81
C LYS A 78 7.83 16.94 -3.38
N VAL A 79 6.91 16.97 -2.41
CA VAL A 79 6.19 15.77 -1.94
C VAL A 79 5.42 15.11 -3.09
N LEU A 80 4.66 15.91 -3.86
CA LEU A 80 3.91 15.43 -5.00
C LEU A 80 4.83 14.80 -6.06
N LEU A 81 5.91 15.47 -6.42
CA LEU A 81 6.88 14.99 -7.40
C LEU A 81 7.51 13.66 -6.95
N ILE A 82 7.98 13.57 -5.70
CA ILE A 82 8.56 12.33 -5.16
C ILE A 82 7.53 11.20 -5.19
N THR A 83 6.28 11.47 -4.80
CA THR A 83 5.20 10.50 -4.80
C THR A 83 4.93 9.94 -6.21
N ILE A 84 4.85 10.82 -7.21
CA ILE A 84 4.66 10.43 -8.62
C ILE A 84 5.85 9.57 -9.09
N LEU A 85 7.08 10.03 -8.86
CA LEU A 85 8.28 9.28 -9.27
C LEU A 85 8.35 7.91 -8.61
N CYS A 86 8.00 7.80 -7.33
CA CYS A 86 7.95 6.51 -6.63
C CYS A 86 6.91 5.56 -7.23
N GLY A 87 5.73 6.07 -7.63
CA GLY A 87 4.73 5.27 -8.32
C GLY A 87 5.22 4.79 -9.70
N LEU A 88 5.82 5.69 -10.49
CA LEU A 88 6.40 5.34 -11.80
C LEU A 88 7.49 4.26 -11.67
N ILE A 89 8.43 4.45 -10.74
CA ILE A 89 9.52 3.48 -10.50
C ILE A 89 8.93 2.13 -10.09
N GLY A 90 7.95 2.09 -9.18
CA GLY A 90 7.31 0.86 -8.75
C GLY A 90 6.65 0.10 -9.91
N GLY A 91 5.92 0.81 -10.78
CA GLY A 91 5.30 0.23 -11.98
C GLY A 91 6.33 -0.33 -12.97
N LEU A 92 7.41 0.42 -13.24
CA LEU A 92 8.49 -0.01 -14.13
C LEU A 92 9.24 -1.24 -13.59
N LEU A 93 9.56 -1.25 -12.30
CA LEU A 93 10.26 -2.37 -11.66
C LEU A 93 9.43 -3.66 -11.58
N SER A 94 8.11 -3.57 -11.76
CA SER A 94 7.23 -4.75 -11.83
C SER A 94 7.29 -5.45 -13.20
N VAL A 95 7.70 -4.77 -14.27
CA VAL A 95 7.68 -5.29 -15.65
C VAL A 95 8.44 -6.62 -15.83
N PRO A 96 9.60 -6.86 -15.21
CA PRO A 96 10.29 -8.14 -15.34
C PRO A 96 9.45 -9.36 -14.96
N ALA A 97 8.45 -9.21 -14.09
CA ALA A 97 7.55 -10.28 -13.70
C ALA A 97 6.71 -10.83 -14.88
N VAL A 98 6.40 -10.00 -15.88
CA VAL A 98 5.65 -10.40 -17.08
C VAL A 98 6.39 -11.51 -17.85
N PHE A 99 7.72 -11.54 -17.76
CA PHE A 99 8.56 -12.52 -18.45
C PHE A 99 8.82 -13.81 -17.65
N LEU A 100 8.26 -13.94 -16.44
CA LEU A 100 8.34 -15.17 -15.64
C LEU A 100 7.47 -16.32 -16.18
N GLN A 101 6.78 -16.10 -17.30
CA GLN A 101 5.95 -17.12 -17.96
C GLN A 101 6.82 -18.19 -18.60
N GLY A 102 6.85 -19.38 -17.98
CA GLY A 102 7.62 -20.51 -18.47
C GLY A 102 6.86 -21.36 -19.50
N ASN A 103 7.59 -22.16 -20.31
CA ASN A 103 7.02 -23.06 -21.31
C ASN A 103 6.51 -24.40 -20.73
N ASN A 104 6.70 -24.67 -19.43
CA ASN A 104 6.26 -25.91 -18.78
C ASN A 104 4.97 -25.68 -18.01
N THR A 105 3.88 -26.38 -18.39
CA THR A 105 2.52 -26.14 -17.90
C THR A 105 2.37 -26.12 -16.37
N LYS A 106 3.02 -27.01 -15.62
CA LYS A 106 2.92 -27.05 -14.15
C LYS A 106 3.67 -25.89 -13.49
N ILE A 107 4.89 -25.63 -13.95
CA ILE A 107 5.72 -24.51 -13.48
C ILE A 107 5.05 -23.19 -13.86
N THR A 108 4.51 -23.09 -15.07
CA THR A 108 3.83 -21.88 -15.54
C THR A 108 2.64 -21.50 -14.64
N ILE A 109 1.82 -22.47 -14.21
CA ILE A 109 0.71 -22.18 -13.28
C ILE A 109 1.24 -21.61 -11.95
N LEU A 110 2.27 -22.21 -11.38
CA LEU A 110 2.88 -21.72 -10.14
C LEU A 110 3.47 -20.31 -10.32
N LEU A 111 4.15 -20.07 -11.43
CA LEU A 111 4.70 -18.75 -11.76
C LEU A 111 3.60 -17.70 -11.93
N LEU A 112 2.54 -18.01 -12.67
CA LEU A 112 1.45 -17.06 -12.95
C LEU A 112 0.55 -16.80 -11.73
N VAL A 113 0.33 -17.81 -10.88
CA VAL A 113 -0.64 -17.70 -9.77
C VAL A 113 0.02 -17.25 -8.47
N VAL A 114 1.30 -17.54 -8.27
CA VAL A 114 1.99 -17.27 -7.00
C VAL A 114 3.16 -16.30 -7.19
N PHE A 115 4.18 -16.68 -7.97
CA PHE A 115 5.41 -15.91 -8.06
C PHE A 115 5.25 -14.60 -8.82
N GLY A 116 4.48 -14.58 -9.92
CA GLY A 116 4.18 -13.35 -10.67
C GLY A 116 3.52 -12.30 -9.78
N PRO A 117 2.35 -12.59 -9.18
CA PRO A 117 1.71 -11.70 -8.22
C PRO A 117 2.59 -11.28 -7.05
N PHE A 118 3.43 -12.19 -6.54
CA PHE A 118 4.38 -11.87 -5.47
C PHE A 118 5.37 -10.78 -5.90
N VAL A 119 6.02 -10.94 -7.03
CA VAL A 119 7.00 -9.97 -7.55
C VAL A 119 6.32 -8.66 -7.91
N GLU A 120 5.20 -8.73 -8.63
CA GLU A 120 4.47 -7.55 -9.09
C GLU A 120 3.97 -6.68 -7.96
N GLU A 121 3.22 -7.26 -7.01
CA GLU A 121 2.64 -6.48 -5.91
C GLU A 121 3.72 -5.94 -4.96
N SER A 122 4.84 -6.66 -4.78
CA SER A 122 5.98 -6.17 -4.03
C SER A 122 6.67 -4.99 -4.73
N CYS A 123 6.94 -5.10 -6.03
CA CYS A 123 7.63 -4.08 -6.80
C CYS A 123 6.79 -2.81 -6.96
N LYS A 124 5.45 -2.91 -7.15
CA LYS A 124 4.55 -1.75 -7.24
C LYS A 124 4.62 -0.84 -6.01
N GLN A 125 4.92 -1.40 -4.83
CA GLN A 125 5.02 -0.64 -3.58
C GLN A 125 6.45 -0.23 -3.20
N ILE A 126 7.46 -0.61 -3.99
CA ILE A 126 8.87 -0.39 -3.61
C ILE A 126 9.20 1.10 -3.43
N GLY A 127 8.58 1.97 -4.23
CA GLY A 127 8.75 3.41 -4.09
C GLY A 127 8.20 3.96 -2.77
N MET A 128 7.04 3.45 -2.30
CA MET A 128 6.47 3.84 -1.00
C MET A 128 7.29 3.29 0.16
N ILE A 129 7.75 2.04 0.05
CA ILE A 129 8.65 1.40 1.02
C ILE A 129 9.94 2.21 1.13
N PHE A 130 10.54 2.59 0.01
CA PHE A 130 11.74 3.43 -0.03
C PHE A 130 11.51 4.79 0.68
N GLN A 131 10.38 5.45 0.44
CA GLN A 131 10.05 6.70 1.14
C GLN A 131 9.98 6.49 2.65
N LEU A 132 9.29 5.45 3.12
CA LEU A 132 9.14 5.17 4.55
C LEU A 132 10.46 4.85 5.24
N GLU A 133 11.38 4.17 4.56
CA GLU A 133 12.65 3.74 5.17
C GLU A 133 13.79 4.74 5.02
N LYS A 134 13.90 5.41 3.86
CA LYS A 134 15.06 6.23 3.53
C LYS A 134 14.81 7.73 3.63
N ILE A 135 13.58 8.15 3.36
CA ILE A 135 13.19 9.57 3.39
C ILE A 135 11.82 9.75 4.08
N PRO A 136 11.63 9.22 5.32
CA PRO A 136 10.32 9.20 5.99
C PRO A 136 9.71 10.60 6.13
N ALA A 137 10.53 11.64 6.25
CA ALA A 137 10.09 13.03 6.32
C ALA A 137 9.42 13.56 5.03
N SER A 138 9.54 12.84 3.90
CA SER A 138 8.81 13.13 2.67
C SER A 138 7.38 12.61 2.68
N VAL A 139 7.04 11.69 3.59
CA VAL A 139 5.71 11.11 3.73
C VAL A 139 4.90 11.94 4.72
N LYS A 140 4.22 12.96 4.20
CA LYS A 140 3.47 13.94 5.00
C LYS A 140 1.96 13.68 5.02
N TYR A 141 1.45 12.99 4.01
CA TYR A 141 0.02 12.87 3.76
C TYR A 141 -0.39 11.43 3.47
N GLY A 142 -1.51 10.99 4.05
CA GLY A 142 -2.02 9.63 3.84
C GLY A 142 -2.38 9.30 2.39
N TRP A 143 -2.73 10.30 1.56
CA TRP A 143 -3.05 10.09 0.15
C TRP A 143 -1.85 9.60 -0.68
N GLN A 144 -0.60 9.87 -0.25
CA GLN A 144 0.62 9.48 -0.97
C GLN A 144 0.67 7.96 -1.21
N PHE A 145 0.26 7.16 -0.22
CA PHE A 145 0.20 5.70 -0.33
C PHE A 145 -0.67 5.23 -1.49
N PHE A 146 -1.85 5.82 -1.60
CA PHE A 146 -2.84 5.46 -2.63
C PHE A 146 -2.44 5.96 -4.02
N VAL A 147 -1.84 7.15 -4.10
CA VAL A 147 -1.33 7.70 -5.37
C VAL A 147 -0.18 6.85 -5.91
N VAL A 148 0.78 6.44 -5.07
CA VAL A 148 1.86 5.52 -5.48
C VAL A 148 1.28 4.21 -6.01
N ALA A 149 0.30 3.64 -5.31
CA ALA A 149 -0.35 2.39 -5.71
C ALA A 149 -1.07 2.51 -7.07
N VAL A 150 -1.86 3.58 -7.25
CA VAL A 150 -2.61 3.82 -8.49
C VAL A 150 -1.66 4.03 -9.67
N ILE A 151 -0.65 4.89 -9.51
CA ILE A 151 0.34 5.16 -10.58
C ILE A 151 1.12 3.88 -10.91
N GLY A 152 1.63 3.17 -9.89
CA GLY A 152 2.38 1.94 -10.08
C GLY A 152 1.57 0.86 -10.78
N GLY A 153 0.31 0.66 -10.35
CA GLY A 153 -0.61 -0.29 -10.97
C GLY A 153 -0.97 0.07 -12.40
N ALA A 154 -1.27 1.34 -12.68
CA ALA A 154 -1.64 1.81 -14.01
C ALA A 154 -0.48 1.71 -15.01
N ILE A 155 0.73 2.15 -14.61
CA ILE A 155 1.93 2.06 -15.46
C ILE A 155 2.28 0.61 -15.75
N PHE A 156 2.32 -0.23 -14.71
CA PHE A 156 2.58 -1.67 -14.90
C PHE A 156 1.58 -2.30 -15.87
N SER A 157 0.28 -2.09 -15.64
CA SER A 157 -0.79 -2.65 -16.48
C SER A 157 -0.72 -2.18 -17.93
N ALA A 158 -0.41 -0.90 -18.16
CA ALA A 158 -0.24 -0.39 -19.52
C ALA A 158 0.92 -1.09 -20.24
N LEU A 159 2.08 -1.22 -19.57
CA LEU A 159 3.26 -1.88 -20.13
C LEU A 159 3.02 -3.38 -20.34
N GLU A 160 2.39 -4.04 -19.38
CA GLU A 160 2.02 -5.45 -19.52
C GLU A 160 1.09 -5.67 -20.72
N ASN A 161 0.05 -4.85 -20.88
CA ASN A 161 -0.86 -4.95 -22.02
C ASN A 161 -0.15 -4.74 -23.35
N LEU A 162 0.78 -3.78 -23.44
CA LEU A 162 1.59 -3.59 -24.66
C LEU A 162 2.48 -4.81 -24.94
N ILE A 163 3.08 -5.43 -23.91
CA ILE A 163 3.85 -6.65 -24.09
C ILE A 163 2.98 -7.81 -24.56
N TYR A 164 1.77 -7.95 -23.99
CA TYR A 164 0.83 -8.97 -24.46
C TYR A 164 0.44 -8.74 -25.92
N GLU A 165 0.08 -7.54 -26.30
CA GLU A 165 -0.34 -7.18 -27.65
C GLU A 165 0.76 -7.43 -28.69
N HIS A 166 1.97 -6.98 -28.43
CA HIS A 166 3.05 -6.96 -29.42
C HIS A 166 4.00 -8.16 -29.34
N VAL A 167 4.01 -8.91 -28.22
CA VAL A 167 4.93 -10.04 -28.03
C VAL A 167 4.16 -11.36 -27.94
N TYR A 168 3.27 -11.51 -26.96
CA TYR A 168 2.63 -12.80 -26.71
C TYR A 168 1.49 -13.13 -27.68
N LEU A 169 0.71 -12.13 -28.06
CA LEU A 169 -0.49 -12.29 -28.87
C LEU A 169 -0.33 -11.77 -30.31
N ALA A 170 0.86 -11.32 -30.70
CA ALA A 170 1.16 -10.69 -32.00
C ALA A 170 0.81 -11.57 -33.23
N LYS A 171 0.71 -12.89 -33.05
CA LYS A 171 0.40 -13.85 -34.11
C LYS A 171 -1.10 -14.18 -34.23
N LEU A 172 -1.93 -13.65 -33.35
CA LEU A 172 -3.38 -13.88 -33.44
C LEU A 172 -4.03 -13.08 -34.57
N PRO A 173 -5.16 -13.59 -35.14
CA PRO A 173 -5.99 -12.80 -36.04
C PRO A 173 -6.43 -11.49 -35.38
N ALA A 174 -6.46 -10.40 -36.16
CA ALA A 174 -6.72 -9.04 -35.66
C ALA A 174 -8.02 -8.92 -34.84
N GLU A 175 -9.09 -9.59 -35.28
CA GLU A 175 -10.39 -9.60 -34.59
C GLU A 175 -10.26 -10.21 -33.20
N ARG A 176 -9.60 -11.39 -33.08
CA ARG A 176 -9.40 -12.08 -31.81
C ARG A 176 -8.47 -11.31 -30.88
N LEU A 177 -7.42 -10.70 -31.43
CA LEU A 177 -6.53 -9.83 -30.69
C LEU A 177 -7.30 -8.65 -30.08
N ALA A 178 -8.15 -7.98 -30.89
CA ALA A 178 -8.94 -6.84 -30.42
C ALA A 178 -9.88 -7.22 -29.26
N GLU A 179 -10.56 -8.37 -29.33
CA GLU A 179 -11.42 -8.86 -28.25
C GLU A 179 -10.64 -9.07 -26.94
N ILE A 180 -9.50 -9.78 -27.00
CA ILE A 180 -8.67 -10.07 -25.84
C ILE A 180 -8.11 -8.77 -25.25
N MET A 181 -7.63 -7.86 -26.09
CA MET A 181 -7.07 -6.60 -25.62
C MET A 181 -8.15 -5.69 -25.02
N ALA A 182 -9.38 -5.65 -25.58
CA ALA A 182 -10.50 -4.94 -24.96
C ALA A 182 -10.81 -5.45 -23.55
N PHE A 183 -10.80 -6.78 -23.37
CA PHE A 183 -10.96 -7.40 -22.05
C PHE A 183 -9.81 -7.02 -21.10
N ARG A 184 -8.55 -7.12 -21.55
CA ARG A 184 -7.37 -6.82 -20.75
C ARG A 184 -7.33 -5.35 -20.31
N TRP A 185 -7.58 -4.41 -21.23
CA TRP A 185 -7.63 -2.98 -20.93
C TRP A 185 -8.72 -2.63 -19.91
N LYS A 186 -9.78 -3.41 -19.81
CA LYS A 186 -10.86 -3.19 -18.85
C LYS A 186 -10.56 -3.89 -17.51
N TYR A 187 -10.35 -5.19 -17.51
CA TYR A 187 -10.34 -6.00 -16.29
C TYR A 187 -8.95 -6.16 -15.68
N CYS A 188 -7.90 -6.33 -16.50
CA CYS A 188 -6.55 -6.42 -15.97
C CYS A 188 -6.08 -5.07 -15.40
N VAL A 189 -6.41 -3.95 -16.06
CA VAL A 189 -6.10 -2.61 -15.51
C VAL A 189 -6.77 -2.40 -14.14
N MET A 190 -8.05 -2.77 -14.01
CA MET A 190 -8.76 -2.70 -12.73
C MET A 190 -8.07 -3.53 -11.65
N LEU A 191 -7.68 -4.77 -11.98
CA LEU A 191 -6.96 -5.64 -11.05
C LEU A 191 -5.65 -5.02 -10.58
N HIS A 192 -4.81 -4.57 -11.54
CA HIS A 192 -3.49 -4.03 -11.25
C HIS A 192 -3.51 -2.68 -10.54
N VAL A 193 -4.62 -1.96 -10.55
CA VAL A 193 -4.84 -0.79 -9.70
C VAL A 193 -5.40 -1.20 -8.34
N PHE A 194 -6.32 -2.16 -8.29
CA PHE A 194 -6.98 -2.54 -7.05
C PHE A 194 -6.07 -3.30 -6.08
N CYS A 195 -5.29 -4.27 -6.57
CA CYS A 195 -4.41 -5.07 -5.71
C CYS A 195 -3.38 -4.23 -4.95
N PRO A 196 -2.60 -3.32 -5.60
CA PRO A 196 -1.68 -2.47 -4.86
C PRO A 196 -2.37 -1.48 -3.91
N LEU A 197 -3.65 -1.14 -4.09
CA LEU A 197 -4.39 -0.36 -3.09
C LEU A 197 -4.59 -1.11 -1.77
N ILE A 198 -4.72 -2.45 -1.81
CA ILE A 198 -4.80 -3.28 -0.60
C ILE A 198 -3.50 -3.18 0.20
N SER A 199 -2.35 -3.38 -0.43
CA SER A 199 -1.04 -3.27 0.23
C SER A 199 -0.73 -1.84 0.67
N ALA A 200 -1.09 -0.83 -0.12
CA ALA A 200 -0.98 0.59 0.23
C ALA A 200 -1.78 0.94 1.49
N PHE A 201 -3.00 0.40 1.62
CA PHE A 201 -3.80 0.58 2.84
C PHE A 201 -3.11 -0.03 4.06
N GLY A 202 -2.46 -1.19 3.91
CA GLY A 202 -1.65 -1.78 4.97
C GLY A 202 -0.48 -0.89 5.40
N LEU A 203 0.28 -0.39 4.43
CA LEU A 203 1.39 0.54 4.69
C LEU A 203 0.90 1.84 5.35
N TYR A 204 -0.22 2.41 4.87
CA TYR A 204 -0.85 3.59 5.47
C TYR A 204 -1.21 3.36 6.93
N ARG A 205 -1.81 2.22 7.29
CA ARG A 205 -2.15 1.89 8.67
C ARG A 205 -0.92 1.80 9.57
N VAL A 206 0.14 1.16 9.07
CA VAL A 206 1.41 1.03 9.80
C VAL A 206 2.08 2.38 9.99
N TRP A 207 2.11 3.22 8.96
CA TRP A 207 2.61 4.59 9.03
C TRP A 207 1.83 5.44 10.04
N LYS A 208 0.50 5.42 9.99
CA LYS A 208 -0.35 6.15 10.93
C LYS A 208 -0.11 5.72 12.38
N ARG A 209 0.09 4.41 12.61
CA ARG A 209 0.45 3.88 13.92
C ARG A 209 1.84 4.35 14.36
N SER A 210 2.81 4.33 13.47
CA SER A 210 4.17 4.84 13.71
C SER A 210 4.17 6.30 14.19
N LEU A 211 3.36 7.16 13.55
CA LEU A 211 3.21 8.55 13.97
C LEU A 211 2.59 8.65 15.38
N LYS A 212 1.56 7.85 15.65
CA LYS A 212 0.91 7.84 16.97
C LYS A 212 1.85 7.35 18.09
N GLU A 213 2.68 6.35 17.81
CA GLU A 213 3.62 5.77 18.78
C GLU A 213 4.94 6.55 18.84
N GLY A 214 5.19 7.51 17.94
CA GLY A 214 6.43 8.29 17.87
C GLY A 214 7.69 7.46 17.57
N ILE A 215 7.54 6.34 16.84
CA ILE A 215 8.61 5.40 16.51
C ILE A 215 8.74 5.23 14.99
N PRO A 216 9.89 4.78 14.46
CA PRO A 216 10.05 4.46 13.04
C PRO A 216 9.03 3.45 12.54
N CYS A 217 8.64 3.60 11.28
CA CYS A 217 7.66 2.74 10.64
C CYS A 217 8.18 1.29 10.52
N LYS A 218 7.44 0.33 11.04
CA LYS A 218 7.75 -1.11 10.98
C LYS A 218 7.00 -1.75 9.83
N ILE A 219 7.57 -1.70 8.63
CA ILE A 219 6.94 -2.11 7.36
C ILE A 219 6.53 -3.58 7.38
N GLU A 220 7.27 -4.43 8.10
CA GLU A 220 6.95 -5.86 8.25
C GLU A 220 5.54 -6.10 8.81
N LYS A 221 4.97 -5.14 9.55
CA LYS A 221 3.58 -5.22 10.04
C LYS A 221 2.52 -5.06 8.94
N ALA A 222 2.92 -4.61 7.75
CA ALA A 222 2.04 -4.55 6.59
C ALA A 222 2.00 -5.89 5.79
N PHE A 223 2.83 -6.88 6.14
CA PHE A 223 2.99 -8.13 5.40
C PHE A 223 1.66 -8.82 5.04
N TYR A 224 0.72 -8.93 5.97
CA TYR A 224 -0.58 -9.55 5.71
C TYR A 224 -1.38 -8.87 4.60
N TRP A 225 -1.22 -7.57 4.43
CA TRP A 225 -1.88 -6.80 3.36
C TRP A 225 -1.25 -7.08 2.00
N PHE A 226 0.07 -7.29 1.95
CA PHE A 226 0.74 -7.76 0.75
C PHE A 226 0.28 -9.17 0.37
N VAL A 227 0.23 -10.09 1.34
CA VAL A 227 -0.30 -11.45 1.10
C VAL A 227 -1.73 -11.40 0.59
N ALA A 228 -2.59 -10.54 1.14
CA ALA A 228 -3.96 -10.37 0.65
C ALA A 228 -4.00 -9.85 -0.79
N ALA A 229 -3.20 -8.84 -1.14
CA ALA A 229 -3.10 -8.31 -2.51
C ALA A 229 -2.64 -9.40 -3.50
N MET A 230 -1.58 -10.13 -3.15
CA MET A 230 -1.04 -11.24 -3.94
C MET A 230 -2.06 -12.37 -4.12
N THR A 231 -2.82 -12.69 -3.08
CA THR A 231 -3.86 -13.73 -3.12
C THR A 231 -4.99 -13.34 -4.06
N VAL A 232 -5.50 -12.11 -3.97
CA VAL A 232 -6.55 -11.60 -4.87
C VAL A 232 -6.06 -11.63 -6.32
N HIS A 233 -4.86 -11.17 -6.57
CA HIS A 233 -4.24 -11.17 -7.90
C HIS A 233 -4.07 -12.60 -8.42
N GLY A 234 -3.49 -13.50 -7.64
CA GLY A 234 -3.28 -14.91 -8.01
C GLY A 234 -4.57 -15.66 -8.28
N LEU A 235 -5.62 -15.42 -7.49
CA LEU A 235 -6.96 -16.00 -7.73
C LEU A 235 -7.57 -15.50 -9.05
N TYR A 236 -7.39 -14.23 -9.38
CA TYR A 236 -7.79 -13.72 -10.69
C TYR A 236 -7.04 -14.44 -11.81
N ASN A 237 -5.72 -14.54 -11.76
CA ASN A 237 -4.93 -15.25 -12.77
C ASN A 237 -5.35 -16.70 -12.91
N LEU A 238 -5.61 -17.38 -11.79
CA LEU A 238 -6.12 -18.75 -11.79
C LEU A 238 -7.49 -18.85 -12.47
N SER A 239 -8.40 -17.93 -12.18
CA SER A 239 -9.73 -17.90 -12.81
C SER A 239 -9.63 -17.72 -14.33
N MET A 240 -8.70 -16.89 -14.82
CA MET A 240 -8.46 -16.68 -16.24
C MET A 240 -7.95 -17.94 -16.93
N ILE A 241 -7.06 -18.71 -16.29
CA ILE A 241 -6.58 -20.00 -16.82
C ILE A 241 -7.75 -20.99 -16.99
N PHE A 242 -8.70 -21.03 -16.04
CA PHE A 242 -9.86 -21.89 -16.13
C PHE A 242 -10.85 -21.45 -17.22
N LEU A 243 -11.10 -20.15 -17.32
CA LEU A 243 -11.99 -19.59 -18.34
C LEU A 243 -11.45 -19.85 -19.75
N GLU A 244 -10.17 -19.61 -19.97
CA GLU A 244 -9.50 -19.87 -21.25
C GLU A 244 -9.64 -21.35 -21.67
N LYS A 245 -9.33 -22.29 -20.77
CA LYS A 245 -9.47 -23.73 -21.04
C LYS A 245 -10.90 -24.14 -21.43
N ASN A 246 -11.91 -23.55 -20.83
CA ASN A 246 -13.31 -23.87 -21.12
C ASN A 246 -13.76 -23.27 -22.44
N LEU A 247 -13.32 -22.05 -22.79
CA LEU A 247 -13.63 -21.42 -24.08
C LEU A 247 -13.01 -22.19 -25.27
N PHE A 248 -11.77 -22.69 -25.13
CA PHE A 248 -11.12 -23.51 -26.16
C PHE A 248 -11.72 -24.91 -26.29
N LYS A 249 -12.38 -25.46 -25.26
CA LYS A 249 -13.09 -26.74 -25.37
C LYS A 249 -14.46 -26.63 -26.04
N ALA A 250 -15.11 -25.47 -25.94
CA ALA A 250 -16.43 -25.25 -26.52
C ALA A 250 -16.40 -24.90 -28.01
N GLY A 251 -15.23 -24.63 -28.59
CA GLY A 251 -15.03 -24.28 -30.01
C GLY A 251 -14.53 -25.43 -30.91
N ASN A 252 -14.37 -26.64 -30.36
CA ASN A 252 -14.09 -27.89 -31.09
C ASN A 252 -15.28 -28.83 -30.94
#